data_3f989aca9d0d62f24337a82ca4f8a7bb
#
_entry.id   3f989aca9d0d62f24337a82ca4f8a7bb
#
_cell.length_a   1.000
_cell.length_b   1.000
_cell.length_c   1.000
_cell.angle_alpha   90.00
_cell.angle_beta   90.00
_cell.angle_gamma   90.00
#
_symmetry.space_group_name_H-M   'P 1'
#
loop_
_entity.id
_entity.type
_entity.pdbx_description
1 polymer ?
#
loop_
_entity_poly.entity_id
_entity_poly.type
_entity_poly.pdbx_seq_one_letter_code
_entity_poly.pdbx_strand_id
1 'polypeptide(L)'
;MATYDLAFATRLDGVVVLQTFVETGIQVADSVVIASAPSGMSGTFTIVATSDFEYVGQSDQGDYEFDNNVIHLYQFLYLDAGTDVTRDTATGTVTFTPSVSWITAADVTSWLGIDVATANDTAFVTVCVNASNNYIYRKRREAGYYDSQTTVPGDDIKLGTIMYAATLYRERGSADSFASFDSMSSIPIPSTMGRIMALIGCGRPQVA
;
A
#
# COMPACT_ATOMS: atom_id res chain seq x y z
N MET A 1 8.74 3.46 -1.14
CA MET A 1 9.11 3.50 0.27
C MET A 1 8.79 4.89 0.78
N ALA A 2 7.94 5.00 1.79
CA ALA A 2 7.60 6.27 2.43
C ALA A 2 8.11 6.21 3.89
N THR A 3 8.62 7.34 4.38
CA THR A 3 9.13 7.47 5.75
C THR A 3 8.37 8.59 6.44
N TYR A 4 7.92 8.32 7.66
CA TYR A 4 7.10 9.24 8.45
C TYR A 4 7.72 9.42 9.83
N ASP A 5 7.67 10.62 10.37
CA ASP A 5 8.17 10.93 11.71
C ASP A 5 7.19 10.46 12.78
N LEU A 6 7.73 9.90 13.86
CA LEU A 6 6.96 9.52 15.04
C LEU A 6 6.61 10.75 15.87
N ALA A 7 5.41 10.78 16.40
CA ALA A 7 4.92 11.83 17.28
C ALA A 7 4.92 11.39 18.75
N PHE A 8 4.36 10.22 19.02
CA PHE A 8 4.25 9.65 20.37
C PHE A 8 4.52 8.16 20.36
N ALA A 9 4.96 7.64 21.48
CA ALA A 9 5.17 6.22 21.74
C ALA A 9 4.69 5.84 23.14
N THR A 10 4.14 4.64 23.27
CA THR A 10 3.81 4.01 24.56
C THR A 10 4.01 2.50 24.44
N ARG A 11 4.28 1.83 25.53
CA ARG A 11 4.26 0.37 25.65
C ARG A 11 3.45 -0.01 26.87
N LEU A 12 2.48 -0.88 26.67
CA LEU A 12 1.64 -1.44 27.73
C LEU A 12 1.40 -2.93 27.46
N ASP A 13 1.69 -3.78 28.44
CA ASP A 13 1.47 -5.25 28.37
C ASP A 13 2.11 -5.92 27.15
N GLY A 14 3.33 -5.46 26.76
CA GLY A 14 4.03 -6.01 25.59
C GLY A 14 3.49 -5.57 24.24
N VAL A 15 2.56 -4.63 24.22
CA VAL A 15 2.05 -3.96 23.01
C VAL A 15 2.67 -2.58 22.92
N VAL A 16 3.31 -2.27 21.81
CA VAL A 16 3.79 -0.92 21.53
C VAL A 16 2.77 -0.22 20.64
N VAL A 17 2.42 0.99 21.03
CA VAL A 17 1.59 1.91 20.23
C VAL A 17 2.46 3.08 19.79
N LEU A 18 2.57 3.26 18.49
CA LEU A 18 3.22 4.43 17.90
C LEU A 18 2.20 5.29 17.19
N GLN A 19 2.39 6.58 17.27
CA GLN A 19 1.59 7.58 16.56
C GLN A 19 2.50 8.39 15.64
N THR A 20 2.01 8.71 14.47
CA THR A 20 2.66 9.62 13.52
C THR A 20 1.95 10.97 13.46
N PHE A 21 2.64 11.99 12.92
CA PHE A 21 2.04 13.33 12.75
C PHE A 21 1.00 13.39 11.62
N VAL A 22 1.07 12.43 10.68
CA VAL A 22 0.20 12.39 9.49
C VAL A 22 -0.27 10.98 9.22
N GLU A 23 -1.32 10.83 8.46
CA GLU A 23 -1.79 9.53 7.99
C GLU A 23 -0.74 8.82 7.16
N THR A 24 -0.38 7.59 7.55
CA THR A 24 0.67 6.80 6.89
C THR A 24 0.14 5.81 5.88
N GLY A 25 -1.08 5.37 6.11
CA GLY A 25 -1.66 4.30 5.36
C GLY A 25 -1.25 2.89 5.74
N ILE A 26 -0.58 2.74 6.84
CA ILE A 26 -0.25 1.46 7.46
C ILE A 26 -1.54 0.72 7.83
N GLN A 27 -1.58 -0.57 7.54
CA GLN A 27 -2.71 -1.47 7.85
C GLN A 27 -2.26 -2.66 8.68
N VAL A 28 -3.23 -3.35 9.26
CA VAL A 28 -2.98 -4.63 9.95
C VAL A 28 -2.32 -5.61 8.99
N ALA A 29 -1.35 -6.37 9.49
CA ALA A 29 -0.47 -7.30 8.77
C ALA A 29 0.62 -6.64 7.90
N ASP A 30 0.72 -5.32 7.84
CA ASP A 30 1.85 -4.67 7.19
C ASP A 30 3.15 -4.88 7.97
N SER A 31 4.25 -5.02 7.23
CA SER A 31 5.59 -4.99 7.78
C SER A 31 6.16 -3.56 7.71
N VAL A 32 6.57 -3.05 8.85
CA VAL A 32 7.15 -1.71 8.98
C VAL A 32 8.57 -1.78 9.57
N VAL A 33 9.41 -0.84 9.18
CA VAL A 33 10.73 -0.64 9.78
C VAL A 33 10.68 0.62 10.64
N ILE A 34 10.96 0.47 11.93
CA ILE A 34 10.97 1.55 12.92
C ILE A 34 12.41 1.83 13.29
N ALA A 35 12.84 3.07 13.13
CA ALA A 35 14.19 3.51 13.41
C ALA A 35 14.20 4.63 14.47
N SER A 36 15.14 4.54 15.39
CA SER A 36 15.39 5.56 16.43
C SER A 36 14.20 5.85 17.36
N ALA A 37 13.27 4.90 17.50
CA ALA A 37 12.20 4.99 18.49
C ALA A 37 12.77 4.82 19.91
N PRO A 38 12.17 5.46 20.93
CA PRO A 38 12.64 5.39 22.31
C PRO A 38 12.50 4.00 22.91
N SER A 39 13.19 3.76 24.01
CA SER A 39 12.99 2.59 24.90
C SER A 39 13.08 1.22 24.21
N GLY A 40 13.92 1.10 23.18
CA GLY A 40 14.14 -0.17 22.47
C GLY A 40 13.00 -0.56 21.53
N MET A 41 12.08 0.33 21.19
CA MET A 41 10.93 0.09 20.29
C MET A 41 11.31 0.10 18.81
N SER A 42 12.59 0.07 18.47
CA SER A 42 13.10 0.09 17.09
C SER A 42 13.30 -1.33 16.56
N GLY A 43 12.97 -1.54 15.29
CA GLY A 43 13.10 -2.85 14.63
C GLY A 43 12.22 -2.99 13.40
N THR A 44 12.06 -4.22 12.94
CA THR A 44 11.09 -4.58 11.90
C THR A 44 9.96 -5.36 12.54
N PHE A 45 8.75 -4.85 12.41
CA PHE A 45 7.58 -5.42 13.09
C PHE A 45 6.42 -5.59 12.13
N THR A 46 5.51 -6.51 12.46
CA THR A 46 4.22 -6.67 11.80
C THR A 46 3.15 -5.95 12.61
N ILE A 47 2.34 -5.15 11.96
CA ILE A 47 1.26 -4.41 12.60
C ILE A 47 0.12 -5.34 12.95
N VAL A 48 -0.33 -5.30 14.20
CA VAL A 48 -1.41 -6.15 14.73
C VAL A 48 -2.75 -5.43 14.84
N ALA A 49 -2.74 -4.11 15.01
CA ALA A 49 -3.95 -3.29 15.03
C ALA A 49 -3.64 -1.85 14.58
N THR A 50 -4.67 -1.15 14.14
CA THR A 50 -4.69 0.31 13.93
C THR A 50 -5.93 0.87 14.60
N SER A 51 -5.82 2.03 15.25
CA SER A 51 -6.94 2.68 15.93
C SER A 51 -6.68 4.18 16.01
N ASP A 52 -7.77 4.95 15.99
CA ASP A 52 -7.73 6.37 16.31
C ASP A 52 -8.12 6.65 17.79
N PHE A 53 -8.22 5.59 18.60
CA PHE A 53 -8.57 5.67 20.02
C PHE A 53 -7.43 5.17 20.89
N GLU A 54 -7.34 5.68 22.13
CA GLU A 54 -6.29 5.29 23.05
C GLU A 54 -6.35 3.80 23.39
N TYR A 55 -5.22 3.11 23.22
CA TYR A 55 -5.07 1.73 23.66
C TYR A 55 -4.96 1.66 25.17
N VAL A 56 -5.80 0.86 25.82
CA VAL A 56 -5.88 0.73 27.28
C VAL A 56 -5.50 -0.64 27.81
N GLY A 57 -5.30 -1.63 26.95
CA GLY A 57 -4.89 -2.95 27.35
C GLY A 57 -5.42 -4.07 26.46
N GLN A 58 -5.30 -5.31 26.94
CA GLN A 58 -5.89 -6.46 26.32
C GLN A 58 -6.96 -7.08 27.25
N SER A 59 -8.04 -7.57 26.66
CA SER A 59 -9.04 -8.35 27.38
C SER A 59 -8.46 -9.71 27.81
N ASP A 60 -9.16 -10.40 28.72
CA ASP A 60 -8.83 -11.77 29.12
C ASP A 60 -8.81 -12.78 27.93
N GLN A 61 -9.42 -12.41 26.80
CA GLN A 61 -9.45 -13.19 25.56
C GLN A 61 -8.34 -12.80 24.58
N GLY A 62 -7.54 -11.76 24.88
CA GLY A 62 -6.45 -11.28 24.05
C GLY A 62 -6.87 -10.24 22.99
N ASP A 63 -8.10 -9.73 23.05
CA ASP A 63 -8.55 -8.65 22.16
C ASP A 63 -7.97 -7.31 22.63
N TYR A 64 -7.60 -6.44 21.69
CA TYR A 64 -7.12 -5.09 21.99
C TYR A 64 -8.27 -4.21 22.40
N GLU A 65 -8.15 -3.56 23.56
CA GLU A 65 -9.15 -2.66 24.12
C GLU A 65 -8.74 -1.20 23.92
N PHE A 66 -9.75 -0.36 23.57
CA PHE A 66 -9.53 1.06 23.28
C PHE A 66 -10.53 1.93 24.04
N ASP A 67 -10.07 3.04 24.63
CA ASP A 67 -10.95 4.06 25.18
C ASP A 67 -11.45 4.99 24.07
N ASN A 68 -12.70 4.83 23.68
CA ASN A 68 -13.36 5.61 22.64
C ASN A 68 -13.58 7.09 22.99
N ASN A 69 -13.28 7.50 24.23
CA ASN A 69 -13.38 8.90 24.64
C ASN A 69 -12.08 9.68 24.39
N VAL A 70 -10.96 8.97 24.16
CA VAL A 70 -9.65 9.59 23.94
C VAL A 70 -9.18 9.30 22.51
N ILE A 71 -9.10 10.35 21.71
CA ILE A 71 -8.74 10.25 20.29
C ILE A 71 -7.26 10.54 20.11
N HIS A 72 -6.58 9.59 19.48
CA HIS A 72 -5.19 9.66 19.06
C HIS A 72 -5.07 9.22 17.60
N LEU A 73 -5.23 10.13 16.66
CA LEU A 73 -5.21 9.84 15.23
C LEU A 73 -3.89 9.20 14.77
N TYR A 74 -3.98 8.34 13.75
CA TYR A 74 -2.83 7.75 13.05
C TYR A 74 -1.96 6.84 13.91
N GLN A 75 -2.57 6.08 14.82
CA GLN A 75 -1.88 5.09 15.62
C GLN A 75 -1.82 3.73 14.92
N PHE A 76 -0.74 3.00 15.19
CA PHE A 76 -0.58 1.60 14.82
C PHE A 76 0.11 0.86 15.97
N LEU A 77 -0.26 -0.42 16.12
CA LEU A 77 0.16 -1.28 17.21
C LEU A 77 0.97 -2.46 16.68
N TYR A 78 2.00 -2.84 17.41
CA TYR A 78 2.76 -4.07 17.19
C TYR A 78 3.19 -4.70 18.51
N LEU A 79 3.55 -5.99 18.48
CA LEU A 79 4.01 -6.71 19.64
C LEU A 79 5.52 -6.54 19.82
N ASP A 80 5.93 -6.09 20.99
CA ASP A 80 7.32 -5.99 21.39
C ASP A 80 7.44 -6.07 22.92
N ALA A 81 7.96 -7.20 23.40
CA ALA A 81 8.11 -7.42 24.83
C ALA A 81 9.15 -6.47 25.45
N GLY A 82 8.78 -5.84 26.53
CA GLY A 82 9.66 -4.92 27.26
C GLY A 82 8.96 -4.31 28.46
N THR A 83 9.67 -3.45 29.16
CA THR A 83 9.08 -2.71 30.28
C THR A 83 8.06 -1.72 29.76
N ASP A 84 6.94 -1.57 30.49
CA ASP A 84 5.91 -0.60 30.18
C ASP A 84 6.47 0.82 30.18
N VAL A 85 6.03 1.58 29.20
CA VAL A 85 6.44 2.98 29.00
C VAL A 85 5.16 3.81 28.85
N THR A 86 4.99 4.78 29.73
CA THR A 86 3.88 5.73 29.61
C THR A 86 3.98 6.53 28.32
N ARG A 87 2.83 6.93 27.78
CA ARG A 87 2.77 7.74 26.57
C ARG A 87 3.58 9.03 26.71
N ASP A 88 4.55 9.20 25.83
CA ASP A 88 5.38 10.40 25.76
C ASP A 88 5.72 10.72 24.28
N THR A 89 6.24 11.92 24.08
CA THR A 89 6.72 12.34 22.77
C THR A 89 7.84 11.41 22.29
N ALA A 90 7.78 11.02 21.02
CA ALA A 90 8.74 10.12 20.42
C ALA A 90 9.56 10.82 19.33
N THR A 91 10.83 10.49 19.29
CA THR A 91 11.69 10.75 18.13
C THR A 91 11.80 9.47 17.32
N GLY A 92 12.19 9.57 16.06
CA GLY A 92 12.39 8.42 15.19
C GLY A 92 11.41 8.41 14.01
N THR A 93 11.53 7.37 13.22
CA THR A 93 10.77 7.25 11.97
C THR A 93 10.19 5.87 11.80
N VAL A 94 9.05 5.79 11.13
CA VAL A 94 8.51 4.55 10.57
C VAL A 94 8.63 4.59 9.06
N THR A 95 9.17 3.52 8.49
CA THR A 95 9.28 3.33 7.05
C THR A 95 8.39 2.18 6.63
N PHE A 96 7.56 2.44 5.63
CA PHE A 96 6.57 1.51 5.12
C PHE A 96 6.63 1.41 3.60
N THR A 97 6.57 0.19 3.10
CA THR A 97 6.46 -0.09 1.66
C THR A 97 5.30 -1.07 1.48
N PRO A 98 4.19 -0.63 0.89
CA PRO A 98 3.08 -1.52 0.61
C PRO A 98 3.53 -2.72 -0.23
N SER A 99 3.15 -3.93 0.18
CA SER A 99 3.42 -5.17 -0.58
C SER A 99 2.12 -5.70 -1.15
N VAL A 100 1.67 -5.09 -2.24
CA VAL A 100 0.40 -5.43 -2.89
C VAL A 100 0.59 -6.61 -3.84
N SER A 101 -0.28 -7.63 -3.73
CA SER A 101 -0.20 -8.88 -4.49
C SER A 101 -1.51 -9.23 -5.19
N TRP A 102 -2.15 -8.27 -5.85
CA TRP A 102 -3.43 -8.45 -6.53
C TRP A 102 -3.34 -9.24 -7.83
N ILE A 103 -2.23 -9.09 -8.56
CA ILE A 103 -1.96 -9.83 -9.80
C ILE A 103 -0.59 -10.47 -9.75
N THR A 104 -0.39 -11.49 -10.56
CA THR A 104 0.85 -12.25 -10.68
C THR A 104 1.46 -12.09 -12.07
N ALA A 105 2.72 -12.51 -12.23
CA ALA A 105 3.36 -12.55 -13.55
C ALA A 105 2.61 -13.46 -14.54
N ALA A 106 2.03 -14.57 -14.06
CA ALA A 106 1.21 -15.46 -14.86
C ALA A 106 -0.07 -14.80 -15.41
N ASP A 107 -0.72 -13.95 -14.63
CA ASP A 107 -1.89 -13.19 -15.11
C ASP A 107 -1.51 -12.29 -16.28
N VAL A 108 -0.35 -11.63 -16.21
CA VAL A 108 0.12 -10.70 -17.25
C VAL A 108 0.62 -11.43 -18.49
N THR A 109 1.39 -12.51 -18.34
CA THR A 109 1.86 -13.31 -19.50
C THR A 109 0.69 -13.96 -20.23
N SER A 110 -0.30 -14.47 -19.51
CA SER A 110 -1.54 -14.99 -20.09
C SER A 110 -2.30 -13.91 -20.89
N TRP A 111 -2.43 -12.70 -20.34
CA TRP A 111 -3.05 -11.58 -21.03
C TRP A 111 -2.29 -11.14 -22.29
N LEU A 112 -0.96 -11.20 -22.26
CA LEU A 112 -0.11 -10.84 -23.38
C LEU A 112 -0.04 -11.94 -24.47
N GLY A 113 -0.51 -13.15 -24.19
CA GLY A 113 -0.38 -14.31 -25.08
C GLY A 113 1.06 -14.83 -25.18
N ILE A 114 1.83 -14.71 -24.09
CA ILE A 114 3.23 -15.19 -24.04
C ILE A 114 3.23 -16.61 -23.45
N ASP A 115 3.41 -17.61 -24.30
CA ASP A 115 3.42 -19.03 -23.87
C ASP A 115 4.72 -19.39 -23.15
N VAL A 116 5.87 -18.97 -23.69
CA VAL A 116 7.20 -19.22 -23.11
C VAL A 116 7.97 -17.91 -23.01
N ALA A 117 8.06 -17.38 -21.80
CA ALA A 117 8.82 -16.17 -21.51
C ALA A 117 10.32 -16.50 -21.37
N THR A 118 11.20 -15.68 -21.95
CA THR A 118 12.63 -15.74 -21.65
C THR A 118 12.91 -15.31 -20.20
N ALA A 119 14.10 -15.63 -19.67
CA ALA A 119 14.48 -15.20 -18.32
C ALA A 119 14.44 -13.67 -18.18
N ASN A 120 14.84 -12.92 -19.20
CA ASN A 120 14.78 -11.46 -19.21
C ASN A 120 13.35 -10.92 -19.24
N ASP A 121 12.45 -11.58 -19.97
CA ASP A 121 11.04 -11.21 -20.03
C ASP A 121 10.37 -11.49 -18.70
N THR A 122 10.64 -12.64 -18.08
CA THR A 122 10.12 -13.00 -16.76
C THR A 122 10.52 -11.98 -15.70
N ALA A 123 11.80 -11.59 -15.68
CA ALA A 123 12.29 -10.57 -14.74
C ALA A 123 11.59 -9.22 -14.95
N PHE A 124 11.43 -8.79 -16.20
CA PHE A 124 10.78 -7.51 -16.50
C PHE A 124 9.27 -7.54 -16.26
N VAL A 125 8.58 -8.63 -16.60
CA VAL A 125 7.15 -8.81 -16.26
C VAL A 125 6.95 -8.69 -14.75
N THR A 126 7.83 -9.29 -13.94
CA THR A 126 7.76 -9.17 -12.47
C THR A 126 7.87 -7.72 -12.01
N VAL A 127 8.77 -6.92 -12.61
CA VAL A 127 8.86 -5.48 -12.31
C VAL A 127 7.58 -4.75 -12.69
N CYS A 128 7.01 -5.04 -13.87
CA CYS A 128 5.74 -4.43 -14.31
C CYS A 128 4.57 -4.79 -13.37
N VAL A 129 4.50 -6.04 -12.92
CA VAL A 129 3.50 -6.53 -11.95
C VAL A 129 3.59 -5.76 -10.64
N ASN A 130 4.79 -5.70 -10.05
CA ASN A 130 4.98 -5.00 -8.78
C ASN A 130 4.68 -3.50 -8.89
N ALA A 131 5.13 -2.86 -9.97
CA ALA A 131 4.83 -1.46 -10.23
C ALA A 131 3.33 -1.21 -10.38
N SER A 132 2.62 -2.10 -11.07
CA SER A 132 1.18 -1.98 -11.31
C SER A 132 0.36 -2.20 -10.06
N ASN A 133 0.65 -3.25 -9.30
CA ASN A 133 0.02 -3.52 -8.02
C ASN A 133 0.12 -2.28 -7.10
N ASN A 134 1.34 -1.77 -6.90
CA ASN A 134 1.58 -0.63 -6.02
C ASN A 134 0.96 0.68 -6.55
N TYR A 135 0.99 0.91 -7.87
CA TYR A 135 0.43 2.12 -8.47
C TYR A 135 -1.10 2.16 -8.33
N ILE A 136 -1.77 1.06 -8.70
CA ILE A 136 -3.24 0.98 -8.66
C ILE A 136 -3.73 1.04 -7.22
N TYR A 137 -3.10 0.32 -6.29
CA TYR A 137 -3.40 0.39 -4.87
C TYR A 137 -3.34 1.84 -4.35
N ARG A 138 -2.22 2.54 -4.63
CA ARG A 138 -2.05 3.93 -4.22
C ARG A 138 -3.11 4.84 -4.83
N LYS A 139 -3.45 4.67 -6.13
CA LYS A 139 -4.48 5.48 -6.79
C LYS A 139 -5.87 5.26 -6.20
N ARG A 140 -6.23 4.04 -5.87
CA ARG A 140 -7.49 3.73 -5.20
C ARG A 140 -7.54 4.31 -3.79
N ARG A 141 -6.42 4.24 -3.09
CA ARG A 141 -6.31 4.85 -1.76
C ARG A 141 -6.43 6.38 -1.81
N GLU A 142 -5.79 7.03 -2.78
CA GLU A 142 -5.96 8.48 -3.03
C GLU A 142 -7.42 8.85 -3.36
N ALA A 143 -8.18 7.91 -3.92
CA ALA A 143 -9.61 8.06 -4.20
C ALA A 143 -10.53 7.66 -3.01
N GLY A 144 -9.98 7.35 -1.83
CA GLY A 144 -10.71 7.04 -0.61
C GLY A 144 -11.10 5.57 -0.43
N TYR A 145 -10.56 4.64 -1.22
CA TYR A 145 -10.78 3.22 -1.01
C TYR A 145 -9.77 2.62 -0.02
N TYR A 146 -10.26 1.77 0.89
CA TYR A 146 -9.45 1.03 1.86
C TYR A 146 -9.42 -0.45 1.50
N ASP A 147 -8.59 -0.77 0.51
CA ASP A 147 -8.50 -2.13 -0.02
C ASP A 147 -7.47 -2.97 0.74
N SER A 148 -7.70 -4.30 0.79
CA SER A 148 -6.69 -5.26 1.26
C SER A 148 -5.48 -5.27 0.31
N GLN A 149 -4.28 -5.40 0.85
CA GLN A 149 -3.06 -5.50 0.05
C GLN A 149 -2.90 -6.89 -0.61
N THR A 150 -3.49 -7.93 -0.02
CA THR A 150 -3.34 -9.32 -0.48
C THR A 150 -4.54 -9.82 -1.27
N THR A 151 -5.71 -9.21 -1.10
CA THR A 151 -6.97 -9.62 -1.76
C THR A 151 -7.43 -8.52 -2.69
N VAL A 152 -7.49 -8.80 -3.99
CA VAL A 152 -8.03 -7.85 -4.96
C VAL A 152 -9.52 -7.59 -4.69
N PRO A 153 -9.99 -6.33 -4.71
CA PRO A 153 -11.36 -5.99 -4.35
C PRO A 153 -12.43 -6.50 -5.33
N GLY A 154 -12.07 -6.67 -6.61
CA GLY A 154 -12.99 -7.12 -7.64
C GLY A 154 -12.30 -7.45 -8.97
N ASP A 155 -13.00 -8.16 -9.85
CA ASP A 155 -12.45 -8.60 -11.14
C ASP A 155 -12.18 -7.43 -12.10
N ASP A 156 -12.94 -6.36 -12.01
CA ASP A 156 -12.73 -5.11 -12.74
C ASP A 156 -11.40 -4.45 -12.36
N ILE A 157 -11.10 -4.41 -11.07
CA ILE A 157 -9.84 -3.88 -10.54
C ILE A 157 -8.68 -4.79 -10.92
N LYS A 158 -8.87 -6.12 -10.81
CA LYS A 158 -7.88 -7.10 -11.28
C LYS A 158 -7.55 -6.88 -12.75
N LEU A 159 -8.58 -6.77 -13.61
CA LEU A 159 -8.42 -6.53 -15.03
C LEU A 159 -7.71 -5.20 -15.32
N GLY A 160 -8.11 -4.13 -14.66
CA GLY A 160 -7.46 -2.80 -14.77
C GLY A 160 -5.98 -2.86 -14.41
N THR A 161 -5.63 -3.61 -13.36
CA THR A 161 -4.25 -3.80 -12.92
C THR A 161 -3.43 -4.61 -13.94
N ILE A 162 -4.00 -5.70 -14.51
CA ILE A 162 -3.36 -6.49 -15.58
C ILE A 162 -3.13 -5.63 -16.82
N MET A 163 -4.13 -4.86 -17.24
CA MET A 163 -4.02 -3.96 -18.40
C MET A 163 -2.91 -2.92 -18.21
N TYR A 164 -2.78 -2.37 -17.00
CA TYR A 164 -1.71 -1.43 -16.70
C TYR A 164 -0.33 -2.09 -16.76
N ALA A 165 -0.16 -3.28 -16.16
CA ALA A 165 1.07 -4.05 -16.22
C ALA A 165 1.47 -4.41 -17.67
N ALA A 166 0.49 -4.83 -18.48
CA ALA A 166 0.70 -5.14 -19.88
C ALA A 166 1.09 -3.91 -20.72
N THR A 167 0.56 -2.73 -20.37
CA THR A 167 0.97 -1.47 -21.00
C THR A 167 2.43 -1.15 -20.69
N LEU A 168 2.84 -1.22 -19.40
CA LEU A 168 4.24 -1.02 -19.01
C LEU A 168 5.19 -2.00 -19.70
N TYR A 169 4.76 -3.25 -19.84
CA TYR A 169 5.56 -4.26 -20.55
C TYR A 169 5.77 -3.92 -22.03
N ARG A 170 4.69 -3.47 -22.72
CA ARG A 170 4.74 -3.09 -24.15
C ARG A 170 5.55 -1.83 -24.40
N GLU A 171 5.61 -0.92 -23.44
CA GLU A 171 6.41 0.32 -23.50
C GLU A 171 7.93 0.05 -23.40
N ARG A 172 8.34 -1.19 -23.05
CA ARG A 172 9.75 -1.58 -23.03
C ARG A 172 10.38 -1.40 -24.39
N GLY A 173 11.30 -0.48 -24.54
CA GLY A 173 12.03 -0.21 -25.77
C GLY A 173 11.30 0.66 -26.80
N SER A 174 10.13 1.21 -26.47
CA SER A 174 9.36 2.08 -27.38
C SER A 174 9.57 3.57 -27.14
N ALA A 175 10.53 3.95 -26.33
CA ALA A 175 10.82 5.36 -26.03
C ALA A 175 11.06 6.22 -27.29
N ASP A 176 11.52 5.61 -28.39
CA ASP A 176 11.78 6.29 -29.65
C ASP A 176 10.58 6.30 -30.63
N SER A 177 9.52 5.56 -30.38
CA SER A 177 8.39 5.45 -31.32
C SER A 177 7.27 6.47 -31.07
N PHE A 178 7.31 7.20 -29.97
CA PHE A 178 6.30 8.23 -29.66
C PHE A 178 6.42 9.49 -30.54
N ALA A 179 7.53 9.69 -31.22
CA ALA A 179 7.77 10.89 -32.04
C ALA A 179 7.06 10.87 -33.41
N SER A 180 6.45 9.78 -33.85
CA SER A 180 5.93 9.65 -35.21
C SER A 180 4.41 9.58 -35.36
N PHE A 181 3.62 9.66 -34.29
CA PHE A 181 2.15 9.56 -34.35
C PHE A 181 1.38 10.89 -34.30
N ASP A 182 2.03 12.01 -34.49
CA ASP A 182 1.39 13.36 -34.41
C ASP A 182 0.63 13.76 -35.68
N SER A 183 0.33 12.87 -36.61
CA SER A 183 -0.29 13.26 -37.86
C SER A 183 -1.51 12.48 -38.34
N MET A 184 -2.17 11.69 -37.52
CA MET A 184 -3.43 11.03 -37.94
C MET A 184 -4.58 11.20 -36.95
N SER A 185 -5.31 12.32 -37.17
CA SER A 185 -6.79 12.44 -37.17
C SER A 185 -7.59 11.78 -36.04
N SER A 186 -7.87 12.51 -34.97
CA SER A 186 -9.23 12.89 -34.48
C SER A 186 -10.33 11.81 -34.49
N ILE A 187 -10.11 10.67 -33.87
CA ILE A 187 -11.18 9.99 -33.15
C ILE A 187 -10.68 9.89 -31.71
N PRO A 188 -11.40 10.41 -30.69
CA PRO A 188 -11.01 10.24 -29.30
C PRO A 188 -11.24 8.78 -28.92
N ILE A 189 -10.28 7.92 -29.23
CA ILE A 189 -10.18 6.60 -28.59
C ILE A 189 -9.90 6.92 -27.15
N PRO A 190 -10.75 6.46 -26.19
CA PRO A 190 -10.45 6.64 -24.78
C PRO A 190 -9.03 6.13 -24.56
N SER A 191 -8.14 6.98 -24.06
CA SER A 191 -6.76 6.59 -23.82
C SER A 191 -6.77 5.32 -22.98
N THR A 192 -5.87 4.37 -23.23
CA THR A 192 -5.79 3.13 -22.46
C THR A 192 -5.79 3.43 -20.96
N MET A 193 -5.14 4.52 -20.55
CA MET A 193 -5.14 4.99 -19.16
C MET A 193 -6.55 5.41 -18.69
N GLY A 194 -7.34 6.12 -19.50
CA GLY A 194 -8.71 6.49 -19.14
C GLY A 194 -9.60 5.27 -18.90
N ARG A 195 -9.42 4.22 -19.70
CA ARG A 195 -10.14 2.95 -19.53
C ARG A 195 -9.69 2.21 -18.25
N ILE A 196 -8.39 2.19 -17.97
CA ILE A 196 -7.86 1.62 -16.73
C ILE A 196 -8.43 2.37 -15.54
N MET A 197 -8.39 3.72 -15.54
CA MET A 197 -8.94 4.55 -14.46
C MET A 197 -10.42 4.32 -14.23
N ALA A 198 -11.21 4.09 -15.30
CA ALA A 198 -12.62 3.75 -15.18
C ALA A 198 -12.83 2.38 -14.51
N LEU A 199 -12.03 1.36 -14.89
CA LEU A 199 -12.10 0.01 -14.32
C LEU A 199 -11.76 0.01 -12.82
N ILE A 200 -10.72 0.75 -12.42
CA ILE A 200 -10.31 0.79 -11.02
C ILE A 200 -11.13 1.74 -10.15
N GLY A 201 -12.20 2.34 -10.70
CA GLY A 201 -13.09 3.23 -9.96
C GLY A 201 -12.56 4.64 -9.72
N CYS A 202 -11.38 5.00 -10.27
CA CYS A 202 -10.75 6.31 -10.08
C CYS A 202 -11.04 7.31 -11.21
N GLY A 203 -11.93 6.96 -12.13
CA GLY A 203 -12.24 7.78 -13.32
C GLY A 203 -13.26 8.90 -13.10
N ARG A 204 -13.85 9.01 -11.91
CA ARG A 204 -14.84 10.05 -11.59
C ARG A 204 -14.41 10.79 -10.33
N PRO A 205 -14.50 12.14 -10.27
CA PRO A 205 -14.39 12.83 -9.00
C PRO A 205 -15.49 12.31 -8.08
N GLN A 206 -15.11 11.78 -6.93
CA GLN A 206 -16.06 11.45 -5.87
C GLN A 206 -16.56 12.79 -5.31
N VAL A 207 -17.80 13.14 -5.61
CA VAL A 207 -18.48 14.26 -4.96
C VAL A 207 -18.96 13.73 -3.63
N ALA A 208 -18.32 14.20 -2.56
CA ALA A 208 -18.74 13.95 -1.19
C ALA A 208 -19.98 14.80 -0.87
#